data_5a63e5f933a4acc2c477bc66b5911056
#
_entry.id   5a63e5f933a4acc2c477bc66b5911056
#
_cell.length_a   1.000
_cell.length_b   1.000
_cell.length_c   1.000
_cell.angle_alpha   90.00
_cell.angle_beta   90.00
_cell.angle_gamma   90.00
#
_symmetry.space_group_name_H-M   'P 1'
#
loop_
_entity.id
_entity.type
_entity.pdbx_description
1 polymer ?
#
loop_
_entity_poly.entity_id
_entity_poly.type
_entity_poly.pdbx_seq_one_letter_code
_entity_poly.pdbx_strand_id
1 'polypeptide(L)'
;MLDYLVLLVVTLLLLGIGTLMSLSSSSVYAQMLGNSPYYFAKRQLGFLAIGIIAGLVFGRFSEEFLRRTAGIVWVVVGLMLVATLFVGGDAGKGNRSWLSVGPVGVQPSEFAKFSLVLIGAAYLARHRETIGEVKDFFWFLAIQGSVILMVLVQGDLGTALILAAIVLVQMWVCGMPVRHILTLLAVGAVGVVAMIVQAPYRMQRIMTFLDPSSDSTTSDQPLAATYALATGGLGGVGIGASKQKWGGLYDGAQNDFVFAVLGEELGLVGTVTVIVLFALLCWAGIRVAVRSQSQFLRIAAATITTWIGVQALINMAVSLTLAPVIGVPLPFISVGGSALVSNLAAMGVLLSCARREPAAQRYLDATRRRKPPRVTSVVDDSGSN
;
A
#
# COMPACT_ATOMS: atom_id res chain seq x y z
N MET A 1 22.29 8.02 -0.07
CA MET A 1 21.71 8.57 1.20
C MET A 1 20.54 9.54 0.96
N LEU A 2 20.57 10.41 -0.07
CA LEU A 2 19.45 11.32 -0.32
C LEU A 2 18.12 10.57 -0.50
N ASP A 3 18.08 9.53 -1.35
CA ASP A 3 16.86 8.77 -1.63
C ASP A 3 16.31 8.08 -0.36
N TYR A 4 17.19 7.57 0.51
CA TYR A 4 16.80 7.05 1.83
C TYR A 4 16.13 8.12 2.71
N LEU A 5 16.73 9.32 2.79
CA LEU A 5 16.18 10.41 3.60
C LEU A 5 14.85 10.90 3.04
N VAL A 6 14.74 11.06 1.72
CA VAL A 6 13.48 11.44 1.06
C VAL A 6 12.38 10.43 1.38
N LEU A 7 12.64 9.13 1.18
CA LEU A 7 11.67 8.08 1.49
C LEU A 7 11.25 8.11 2.96
N LEU A 8 12.19 8.26 3.88
CA LEU A 8 11.92 8.30 5.31
C LEU A 8 11.07 9.51 5.70
N VAL A 9 11.52 10.72 5.29
CA VAL A 9 10.84 11.98 5.65
C VAL A 9 9.44 12.02 5.04
N VAL A 10 9.30 11.68 3.75
CA VAL A 10 8.00 11.65 3.08
C VAL A 10 7.05 10.65 3.75
N THR A 11 7.54 9.47 4.11
CA THR A 11 6.71 8.47 4.82
C THR A 11 6.26 9.01 6.19
N LEU A 12 7.15 9.66 6.95
CA LEU A 12 6.80 10.25 8.25
C LEU A 12 5.77 11.39 8.10
N LEU A 13 5.90 12.23 7.06
CA LEU A 13 4.92 13.29 6.79
C LEU A 13 3.56 12.70 6.41
N LEU A 14 3.51 11.68 5.53
CA LEU A 14 2.26 10.99 5.17
C LEU A 14 1.61 10.32 6.39
N LEU A 15 2.40 9.70 7.29
CA LEU A 15 1.88 9.12 8.53
C LEU A 15 1.36 10.19 9.50
N GLY A 16 2.01 11.35 9.58
CA GLY A 16 1.54 12.48 10.36
C GLY A 16 0.18 12.99 9.87
N ILE A 17 0.06 13.23 8.55
CA ILE A 17 -1.21 13.60 7.91
C ILE A 17 -2.25 12.49 8.13
N GLY A 18 -1.90 11.23 7.94
CA GLY A 18 -2.79 10.09 8.14
C GLY A 18 -3.31 9.97 9.56
N THR A 19 -2.48 10.26 10.56
CA THR A 19 -2.89 10.26 11.97
C THR A 19 -3.91 11.36 12.25
N LEU A 20 -3.69 12.57 11.73
CA LEU A 20 -4.63 13.68 11.83
C LEU A 20 -5.96 13.37 11.11
N MET A 21 -5.88 12.86 9.89
CA MET A 21 -7.06 12.50 9.10
C MET A 21 -7.82 11.33 9.70
N SER A 22 -7.12 10.34 10.29
CA SER A 22 -7.76 9.24 11.00
C SER A 22 -8.65 9.74 12.14
N LEU A 23 -8.18 10.73 12.89
CA LEU A 23 -8.98 11.35 13.96
C LEU A 23 -10.17 12.12 13.40
N SER A 24 -9.94 12.98 12.40
CA SER A 24 -10.99 13.83 11.86
C SER A 24 -12.06 13.03 11.10
N SER A 25 -11.66 12.20 10.13
CA SER A 25 -12.58 11.52 9.22
C SER A 25 -13.38 10.38 9.89
N SER A 26 -12.82 9.74 10.93
CA SER A 26 -13.49 8.61 11.59
C SER A 26 -14.36 8.98 12.79
N SER A 27 -14.26 10.21 13.28
CA SER A 27 -14.96 10.66 14.50
C SER A 27 -16.48 10.56 14.39
N VAL A 28 -17.04 10.96 13.26
CA VAL A 28 -18.48 10.91 12.99
C VAL A 28 -18.99 9.48 12.91
N TYR A 29 -18.31 8.66 12.14
CA TYR A 29 -18.66 7.24 11.99
C TYR A 29 -18.59 6.49 13.33
N ALA A 30 -17.60 6.81 14.19
CA ALA A 30 -17.51 6.27 15.53
C ALA A 30 -18.74 6.63 16.39
N GLN A 31 -19.17 7.88 16.35
CA GLN A 31 -20.36 8.34 17.10
C GLN A 31 -21.65 7.69 16.60
N MET A 32 -21.83 7.54 15.29
CA MET A 32 -22.99 6.82 14.72
C MET A 32 -23.09 5.37 15.16
N LEU A 33 -21.93 4.72 15.42
CA LEU A 33 -21.88 3.37 15.97
C LEU A 33 -22.00 3.31 17.50
N GLY A 34 -22.29 4.46 18.17
CA GLY A 34 -22.39 4.54 19.63
C GLY A 34 -21.05 4.46 20.37
N ASN A 35 -19.94 4.63 19.65
CA ASN A 35 -18.59 4.62 20.22
C ASN A 35 -18.07 6.04 20.53
N SER A 36 -16.99 6.12 21.33
CA SER A 36 -16.24 7.35 21.50
C SER A 36 -15.71 7.89 20.15
N PRO A 37 -15.71 9.21 19.88
CA PRO A 37 -15.15 9.81 18.66
C PRO A 37 -13.70 9.37 18.37
N TYR A 38 -12.96 9.02 19.41
CA TYR A 38 -11.55 8.61 19.33
C TYR A 38 -11.35 7.11 19.11
N TYR A 39 -12.43 6.31 18.99
CA TYR A 39 -12.34 4.84 18.92
C TYR A 39 -11.44 4.35 17.78
N PHE A 40 -11.70 4.77 16.55
CA PHE A 40 -10.90 4.37 15.39
C PHE A 40 -9.51 4.98 15.41
N ALA A 41 -9.35 6.23 15.86
CA ALA A 41 -8.05 6.88 15.97
C ALA A 41 -7.12 6.16 16.97
N LYS A 42 -7.62 5.77 18.16
CA LYS A 42 -6.84 4.97 19.12
C LYS A 42 -6.41 3.63 18.54
N ARG A 43 -7.32 2.96 17.83
CA ARG A 43 -7.03 1.69 17.15
C ARG A 43 -6.00 1.86 16.06
N GLN A 44 -6.09 2.93 15.27
CA GLN A 44 -5.12 3.29 14.22
C GLN A 44 -3.73 3.55 14.80
N LEU A 45 -3.61 4.24 15.95
CA LEU A 45 -2.34 4.44 16.66
C LEU A 45 -1.71 3.11 17.11
N GLY A 46 -2.52 2.15 17.59
CA GLY A 46 -2.05 0.80 17.88
C GLY A 46 -1.47 0.09 16.66
N PHE A 47 -2.17 0.15 15.53
CA PHE A 47 -1.67 -0.42 14.27
C PHE A 47 -0.46 0.34 13.73
N LEU A 48 -0.38 1.65 13.93
CA LEU A 48 0.79 2.46 13.59
C LEU A 48 2.04 1.99 14.35
N ALA A 49 1.92 1.75 15.66
CA ALA A 49 3.01 1.23 16.47
C ALA A 49 3.47 -0.17 15.97
N ILE A 50 2.52 -1.08 15.73
CA ILE A 50 2.82 -2.41 15.16
C ILE A 50 3.48 -2.28 13.78
N GLY A 51 2.95 -1.40 12.93
CA GLY A 51 3.49 -1.16 11.59
C GLY A 51 4.90 -0.58 11.61
N ILE A 52 5.19 0.37 12.53
CA ILE A 52 6.55 0.91 12.71
C ILE A 52 7.51 -0.21 13.14
N ILE A 53 7.11 -1.04 14.10
CA ILE A 53 7.92 -2.19 14.53
C ILE A 53 8.16 -3.13 13.34
N ALA A 54 7.12 -3.48 12.58
CA ALA A 54 7.25 -4.31 11.39
C ALA A 54 8.22 -3.67 10.36
N GLY A 55 8.06 -2.37 10.07
CA GLY A 55 8.95 -1.63 9.16
C GLY A 55 10.41 -1.64 9.62
N LEU A 56 10.66 -1.45 10.91
CA LEU A 56 11.99 -1.49 11.49
C LEU A 56 12.61 -2.90 11.42
N VAL A 57 11.81 -3.94 11.68
CA VAL A 57 12.24 -5.35 11.62
C VAL A 57 12.57 -5.73 10.17
N PHE A 58 11.65 -5.52 9.23
CA PHE A 58 11.88 -5.83 7.82
C PHE A 58 13.01 -4.97 7.22
N GLY A 59 13.16 -3.74 7.67
CA GLY A 59 14.25 -2.86 7.28
C GLY A 59 15.65 -3.30 7.76
N ARG A 60 15.73 -4.21 8.72
CA ARG A 60 17.00 -4.78 9.23
C ARG A 60 17.36 -6.12 8.61
N PHE A 61 16.42 -6.83 8.01
CA PHE A 61 16.70 -8.14 7.43
C PHE A 61 17.69 -8.06 6.27
N SER A 62 18.54 -9.09 6.15
CA SER A 62 19.43 -9.24 5.00
C SER A 62 18.60 -9.63 3.75
N GLU A 63 19.16 -9.32 2.57
CA GLU A 63 18.54 -9.74 1.31
C GLU A 63 18.35 -11.26 1.27
N GLU A 64 19.37 -12.00 1.69
CA GLU A 64 19.35 -13.45 1.72
C GLU A 64 18.25 -13.99 2.64
N PHE A 65 18.03 -13.36 3.80
CA PHE A 65 16.95 -13.72 4.71
C PHE A 65 15.59 -13.49 4.07
N LEU A 66 15.36 -12.31 3.44
CA LEU A 66 14.12 -11.99 2.75
C LEU A 66 13.83 -12.98 1.60
N ARG A 67 14.87 -13.34 0.84
CA ARG A 67 14.73 -14.33 -0.24
C ARG A 67 14.39 -15.73 0.27
N ARG A 68 15.04 -16.18 1.35
CA ARG A 68 14.78 -17.51 1.95
C ARG A 68 13.39 -17.61 2.58
N THR A 69 12.93 -16.53 3.20
CA THR A 69 11.64 -16.50 3.91
C THR A 69 10.46 -16.17 3.00
N ALA A 70 10.69 -15.70 1.78
CA ALA A 70 9.63 -15.31 0.84
C ALA A 70 8.59 -16.43 0.61
N GLY A 71 9.04 -17.69 0.48
CA GLY A 71 8.16 -18.84 0.33
C GLY A 71 7.30 -19.10 1.58
N ILE A 72 7.87 -18.92 2.79
CA ILE A 72 7.15 -19.08 4.05
C ILE A 72 6.07 -18.01 4.15
N VAL A 73 6.41 -16.75 3.86
CA VAL A 73 5.44 -15.63 3.86
C VAL A 73 4.30 -15.92 2.87
N TRP A 74 4.63 -16.41 1.68
CA TRP A 74 3.62 -16.75 0.66
C TRP A 74 2.67 -17.86 1.13
N VAL A 75 3.19 -18.94 1.76
CA VAL A 75 2.37 -20.02 2.31
C VAL A 75 1.48 -19.53 3.43
N VAL A 76 2.03 -18.77 4.39
CA VAL A 76 1.27 -18.24 5.53
C VAL A 76 0.14 -17.34 5.05
N VAL A 77 0.42 -16.41 4.15
CA VAL A 77 -0.61 -15.52 3.57
C VAL A 77 -1.63 -16.30 2.75
N GLY A 78 -1.19 -17.29 1.97
CA GLY A 78 -2.08 -18.20 1.25
C GLY A 78 -3.05 -18.95 2.17
N LEU A 79 -2.54 -19.48 3.30
CA LEU A 79 -3.39 -20.12 4.31
C LEU A 79 -4.37 -19.13 4.95
N MET A 80 -3.95 -17.89 5.23
CA MET A 80 -4.86 -16.86 5.73
C MET A 80 -5.94 -16.51 4.70
N LEU A 81 -5.61 -16.41 3.41
CA LEU A 81 -6.60 -16.19 2.35
C LEU A 81 -7.59 -17.37 2.23
N VAL A 82 -7.11 -18.60 2.31
CA VAL A 82 -7.98 -19.80 2.35
C VAL A 82 -8.88 -19.78 3.58
N ALA A 83 -8.33 -19.48 4.76
CA ALA A 83 -9.13 -19.39 5.99
C ALA A 83 -10.26 -18.35 5.88
N THR A 84 -10.03 -17.24 5.18
CA THR A 84 -11.06 -16.20 4.95
C THR A 84 -12.27 -16.75 4.17
N LEU A 85 -12.07 -17.70 3.28
CA LEU A 85 -13.17 -18.31 2.51
C LEU A 85 -14.12 -19.13 3.39
N PHE A 86 -13.60 -19.73 4.49
CA PHE A 86 -14.37 -20.59 5.38
C PHE A 86 -14.92 -19.86 6.62
N VAL A 87 -14.11 -18.97 7.20
CA VAL A 87 -14.39 -18.32 8.49
C VAL A 87 -14.55 -16.81 8.35
N GLY A 88 -14.36 -16.26 7.13
CA GLY A 88 -14.40 -14.83 6.88
C GLY A 88 -15.79 -14.24 7.14
N GLY A 89 -15.82 -13.10 7.85
CA GLY A 89 -17.02 -12.28 8.04
C GLY A 89 -17.45 -11.62 6.73
N ASP A 90 -18.77 -11.58 6.48
CA ASP A 90 -19.34 -10.79 5.41
C ASP A 90 -19.31 -9.31 5.82
N ALA A 91 -18.58 -8.50 5.08
CA ALA A 91 -18.54 -7.04 5.27
C ALA A 91 -19.82 -6.34 4.71
N GLY A 92 -20.93 -7.07 4.57
CA GLY A 92 -22.24 -6.51 4.18
C GLY A 92 -22.48 -6.34 2.68
N LYS A 93 -21.58 -6.83 1.81
CA LYS A 93 -21.70 -6.72 0.32
C LYS A 93 -21.30 -8.03 -0.40
N GLY A 94 -21.41 -9.19 0.28
CA GLY A 94 -21.01 -10.49 -0.28
C GLY A 94 -19.48 -10.66 -0.40
N ASN A 95 -18.70 -9.80 0.23
CA ASN A 95 -17.24 -9.81 0.21
C ASN A 95 -16.72 -10.42 1.54
N ARG A 96 -16.18 -11.63 1.46
CA ARG A 96 -15.61 -12.38 2.61
C ARG A 96 -14.10 -12.17 2.68
N SER A 97 -13.64 -10.95 2.93
CA SER A 97 -12.21 -10.61 2.92
C SER A 97 -11.61 -10.33 4.31
N TRP A 98 -12.41 -10.42 5.37
CA TRP A 98 -11.98 -10.10 6.73
C TRP A 98 -11.98 -11.31 7.65
N LEU A 99 -10.85 -11.50 8.37
CA LEU A 99 -10.74 -12.45 9.47
C LEU A 99 -10.88 -11.71 10.81
N SER A 100 -11.82 -12.14 11.65
CA SER A 100 -11.96 -11.63 13.01
C SER A 100 -11.05 -12.40 13.95
N VAL A 101 -10.00 -11.75 14.45
CA VAL A 101 -9.09 -12.30 15.46
C VAL A 101 -9.35 -11.55 16.76
N GLY A 102 -10.28 -12.07 17.57
CA GLY A 102 -10.78 -11.36 18.75
C GLY A 102 -11.46 -10.05 18.36
N PRO A 103 -11.12 -8.90 19.00
CA PRO A 103 -11.71 -7.59 18.67
C PRO A 103 -11.11 -6.94 17.41
N VAL A 104 -10.15 -7.62 16.75
CA VAL A 104 -9.40 -7.06 15.62
C VAL A 104 -9.80 -7.75 14.33
N GLY A 105 -10.25 -6.96 13.33
CA GLY A 105 -10.39 -7.43 11.96
C GLY A 105 -9.04 -7.35 11.24
N VAL A 106 -8.63 -8.45 10.64
CA VAL A 106 -7.44 -8.55 9.79
C VAL A 106 -7.88 -8.84 8.36
N GLN A 107 -7.35 -8.11 7.39
CA GLN A 107 -7.61 -8.33 5.97
C GLN A 107 -6.39 -8.99 5.32
N PRO A 108 -6.41 -10.31 5.07
CA PRO A 108 -5.26 -11.04 4.53
C PRO A 108 -4.84 -10.58 3.14
N SER A 109 -5.76 -10.06 2.32
CA SER A 109 -5.45 -9.52 1.00
C SER A 109 -4.49 -8.31 1.04
N GLU A 110 -4.43 -7.58 2.16
CA GLU A 110 -3.45 -6.52 2.38
C GLU A 110 -2.02 -7.08 2.52
N PHE A 111 -1.86 -8.21 3.22
CA PHE A 111 -0.57 -8.90 3.33
C PHE A 111 -0.21 -9.67 2.06
N ALA A 112 -1.20 -10.02 1.23
CA ALA A 112 -0.98 -10.66 -0.07
C ALA A 112 -0.11 -9.78 -0.98
N LYS A 113 -0.30 -8.46 -0.97
CA LYS A 113 0.52 -7.51 -1.74
C LYS A 113 2.00 -7.63 -1.36
N PHE A 114 2.29 -7.62 -0.05
CA PHE A 114 3.65 -7.77 0.46
C PHE A 114 4.25 -9.15 0.13
N SER A 115 3.44 -10.20 0.25
CA SER A 115 3.84 -11.57 -0.10
C SER A 115 4.22 -11.70 -1.57
N LEU A 116 3.40 -11.16 -2.49
CA LEU A 116 3.67 -11.19 -3.94
C LEU A 116 4.94 -10.40 -4.31
N VAL A 117 5.20 -9.30 -3.62
CA VAL A 117 6.47 -8.55 -3.79
C VAL A 117 7.65 -9.46 -3.51
N LEU A 118 7.67 -10.12 -2.33
CA LEU A 118 8.82 -10.91 -1.90
C LEU A 118 9.00 -12.18 -2.74
N ILE A 119 7.93 -12.96 -2.93
CA ILE A 119 8.03 -14.24 -3.64
C ILE A 119 8.33 -14.03 -5.13
N GLY A 120 7.71 -13.03 -5.76
CA GLY A 120 7.98 -12.70 -7.15
C GLY A 120 9.40 -12.19 -7.37
N ALA A 121 9.89 -11.28 -6.52
CA ALA A 121 11.28 -10.82 -6.59
C ALA A 121 12.28 -11.97 -6.37
N ALA A 122 12.00 -12.88 -5.42
CA ALA A 122 12.86 -14.04 -5.14
C ALA A 122 12.87 -15.04 -6.31
N TYR A 123 11.70 -15.32 -6.88
CA TYR A 123 11.57 -16.22 -8.02
C TYR A 123 12.29 -15.67 -9.27
N LEU A 124 11.99 -14.43 -9.65
CA LEU A 124 12.55 -13.78 -10.83
C LEU A 124 14.06 -13.54 -10.72
N ALA A 125 14.56 -13.22 -9.51
CA ALA A 125 16.00 -13.10 -9.30
C ALA A 125 16.75 -14.43 -9.44
N ARG A 126 16.09 -15.57 -9.13
CA ARG A 126 16.67 -16.92 -9.27
C ARG A 126 16.64 -17.41 -10.70
N HIS A 127 15.55 -17.12 -11.46
CA HIS A 127 15.32 -17.63 -12.80
C HIS A 127 15.54 -16.57 -13.89
N ARG A 128 16.44 -15.60 -13.64
CA ARG A 128 16.65 -14.45 -14.54
C ARG A 128 16.97 -14.86 -15.98
N GLU A 129 17.79 -15.90 -16.17
CA GLU A 129 18.24 -16.33 -17.48
C GLU A 129 17.21 -17.19 -18.20
N THR A 130 16.37 -17.91 -17.44
CA THR A 130 15.40 -18.89 -17.97
C THR A 130 13.96 -18.41 -17.97
N ILE A 131 13.69 -17.21 -17.43
CA ILE A 131 12.32 -16.69 -17.30
C ILE A 131 11.58 -16.47 -18.64
N GLY A 132 12.32 -16.41 -19.75
CA GLY A 132 11.77 -16.41 -21.10
C GLY A 132 11.26 -17.78 -21.56
N GLU A 133 11.62 -18.86 -20.88
CA GLU A 133 11.12 -20.21 -21.14
C GLU A 133 9.69 -20.37 -20.64
N VAL A 134 8.87 -21.06 -21.40
CA VAL A 134 7.44 -21.28 -21.09
C VAL A 134 7.25 -21.92 -19.71
N LYS A 135 8.14 -22.83 -19.30
CA LYS A 135 8.07 -23.52 -18.01
C LYS A 135 8.20 -22.55 -16.83
N ASP A 136 9.24 -21.71 -16.82
CA ASP A 136 9.52 -20.81 -15.71
C ASP A 136 8.52 -19.66 -15.67
N PHE A 137 8.09 -19.19 -16.83
CA PHE A 137 6.99 -18.25 -16.95
C PHE A 137 5.67 -18.81 -16.39
N PHE A 138 5.33 -20.06 -16.72
CA PHE A 138 4.13 -20.73 -16.20
C PHE A 138 4.17 -20.84 -14.66
N TRP A 139 5.29 -21.27 -14.07
CA TRP A 139 5.42 -21.37 -12.63
C TRP A 139 5.37 -20.02 -11.94
N PHE A 140 5.98 -18.99 -12.53
CA PHE A 140 5.85 -17.62 -12.02
C PHE A 140 4.38 -17.19 -11.96
N LEU A 141 3.64 -17.37 -13.07
CA LEU A 141 2.22 -17.04 -13.11
C LEU A 141 1.38 -17.93 -12.18
N ALA A 142 1.69 -19.20 -12.01
CA ALA A 142 0.98 -20.09 -11.10
C ALA A 142 1.13 -19.63 -9.64
N ILE A 143 2.35 -19.26 -9.22
CA ILE A 143 2.61 -18.75 -7.87
C ILE A 143 1.89 -17.42 -7.63
N GLN A 144 2.03 -16.46 -8.52
CA GLN A 144 1.41 -15.14 -8.39
C GLN A 144 -0.10 -15.20 -8.59
N GLY A 145 -0.54 -15.91 -9.61
CA GLY A 145 -1.94 -16.06 -9.98
C GLY A 145 -2.78 -16.80 -8.95
N SER A 146 -2.19 -17.77 -8.21
CA SER A 146 -2.91 -18.47 -7.13
C SER A 146 -3.42 -17.48 -6.06
N VAL A 147 -2.61 -16.52 -5.66
CA VAL A 147 -2.99 -15.50 -4.67
C VAL A 147 -4.01 -14.52 -5.26
N ILE A 148 -3.81 -14.08 -6.52
CA ILE A 148 -4.78 -13.21 -7.20
C ILE A 148 -6.13 -13.90 -7.31
N LEU A 149 -6.14 -15.17 -7.71
CA LEU A 149 -7.38 -15.95 -7.84
C LEU A 149 -8.11 -16.08 -6.50
N MET A 150 -7.39 -16.35 -5.39
CA MET A 150 -8.00 -16.41 -4.06
C MET A 150 -8.66 -15.08 -3.68
N VAL A 151 -8.00 -13.94 -3.96
CA VAL A 151 -8.56 -12.60 -3.70
C VAL A 151 -9.77 -12.31 -4.59
N LEU A 152 -9.75 -12.75 -5.85
CA LEU A 152 -10.90 -12.63 -6.76
C LEU A 152 -12.10 -13.45 -6.28
N VAL A 153 -11.87 -14.69 -5.80
CA VAL A 153 -12.93 -15.54 -5.23
C VAL A 153 -13.54 -14.92 -3.97
N GLN A 154 -12.78 -14.16 -3.18
CA GLN A 154 -13.28 -13.37 -2.04
C GLN A 154 -14.13 -12.17 -2.48
N GLY A 155 -14.18 -11.83 -3.76
CA GLY A 155 -14.93 -10.69 -4.29
C GLY A 155 -14.18 -9.36 -4.25
N ASP A 156 -12.91 -9.34 -3.85
CA ASP A 156 -12.08 -8.12 -3.72
C ASP A 156 -11.38 -7.78 -5.04
N LEU A 157 -12.15 -7.19 -5.97
CA LEU A 157 -11.63 -6.76 -7.27
C LEU A 157 -10.60 -5.63 -7.15
N GLY A 158 -10.81 -4.70 -6.20
CA GLY A 158 -9.91 -3.57 -6.01
C GLY A 158 -8.49 -4.01 -5.65
N THR A 159 -8.36 -4.87 -4.65
CA THR A 159 -7.05 -5.44 -4.27
C THR A 159 -6.48 -6.31 -5.39
N ALA A 160 -7.31 -7.10 -6.11
CA ALA A 160 -6.85 -7.92 -7.22
C ALA A 160 -6.21 -7.10 -8.36
N LEU A 161 -6.73 -5.91 -8.66
CA LEU A 161 -6.13 -4.98 -9.63
C LEU A 161 -4.75 -4.50 -9.20
N ILE A 162 -4.56 -4.21 -7.91
CA ILE A 162 -3.25 -3.83 -7.37
C ILE A 162 -2.27 -5.01 -7.43
N LEU A 163 -2.73 -6.24 -7.09
CA LEU A 163 -1.91 -7.43 -7.21
C LEU A 163 -1.50 -7.69 -8.68
N ALA A 164 -2.40 -7.47 -9.63
CA ALA A 164 -2.08 -7.54 -11.06
C ALA A 164 -1.03 -6.50 -11.47
N ALA A 165 -1.13 -5.25 -10.99
CA ALA A 165 -0.12 -4.22 -11.24
C ALA A 165 1.26 -4.60 -10.66
N ILE A 166 1.29 -5.25 -9.48
CA ILE A 166 2.51 -5.82 -8.88
C ILE A 166 3.15 -6.82 -9.83
N VAL A 167 2.37 -7.77 -10.36
CA VAL A 167 2.88 -8.80 -11.28
C VAL A 167 3.38 -8.19 -12.58
N LEU A 168 2.64 -7.26 -13.15
CA LEU A 168 3.02 -6.59 -14.41
C LEU A 168 4.35 -5.83 -14.28
N VAL A 169 4.56 -5.09 -13.18
CA VAL A 169 5.82 -4.37 -12.98
C VAL A 169 6.98 -5.33 -12.72
N GLN A 170 6.76 -6.44 -12.04
CA GLN A 170 7.77 -7.49 -11.87
C GLN A 170 8.22 -8.06 -13.22
N MET A 171 7.28 -8.37 -14.10
CA MET A 171 7.56 -8.83 -15.45
C MET A 171 8.35 -7.79 -16.26
N TRP A 172 7.94 -6.53 -16.18
CA TRP A 172 8.60 -5.42 -16.88
C TRP A 172 10.05 -5.23 -16.42
N VAL A 173 10.26 -5.15 -15.09
CA VAL A 173 11.59 -4.92 -14.50
C VAL A 173 12.54 -6.10 -14.73
N CYS A 174 12.00 -7.32 -14.82
CA CYS A 174 12.77 -8.51 -15.17
C CYS A 174 13.15 -8.58 -16.65
N GLY A 175 12.58 -7.71 -17.50
CA GLY A 175 12.85 -7.68 -18.95
C GLY A 175 12.09 -8.77 -19.72
N MET A 176 10.92 -9.18 -19.24
CA MET A 176 10.09 -10.14 -19.98
C MET A 176 9.65 -9.58 -21.34
N PRO A 177 9.51 -10.44 -22.37
CA PRO A 177 9.01 -10.03 -23.67
C PRO A 177 7.64 -9.34 -23.55
N VAL A 178 7.48 -8.18 -24.20
CA VAL A 178 6.26 -7.37 -24.16
C VAL A 178 5.01 -8.16 -24.53
N ARG A 179 5.13 -9.14 -25.43
CA ARG A 179 4.02 -10.03 -25.81
C ARG A 179 3.37 -10.71 -24.58
N HIS A 180 4.16 -11.20 -23.61
CA HIS A 180 3.63 -11.86 -22.41
C HIS A 180 2.88 -10.85 -21.50
N ILE A 181 3.42 -9.63 -21.39
CA ILE A 181 2.77 -8.53 -20.64
C ILE A 181 1.43 -8.16 -21.29
N LEU A 182 1.42 -7.99 -22.62
CA LEU A 182 0.19 -7.68 -23.37
C LEU A 182 -0.84 -8.82 -23.29
N THR A 183 -0.39 -10.08 -23.36
CA THR A 183 -1.28 -11.23 -23.20
C THR A 183 -1.92 -11.24 -21.80
N LEU A 184 -1.11 -11.01 -20.75
CA LEU A 184 -1.63 -10.96 -19.37
C LEU A 184 -2.60 -9.79 -19.18
N LEU A 185 -2.30 -8.62 -19.76
CA LEU A 185 -3.20 -7.47 -19.75
C LEU A 185 -4.53 -7.78 -20.46
N ALA A 186 -4.48 -8.42 -21.64
CA ALA A 186 -5.69 -8.77 -22.38
C ALA A 186 -6.55 -9.79 -21.62
N VAL A 187 -5.92 -10.86 -21.08
CA VAL A 187 -6.62 -11.88 -20.26
C VAL A 187 -7.19 -11.24 -18.99
N GLY A 188 -6.41 -10.38 -18.32
CA GLY A 188 -6.85 -9.65 -17.14
C GLY A 188 -8.03 -8.73 -17.44
N ALA A 189 -8.00 -7.99 -18.55
CA ALA A 189 -9.10 -7.12 -18.96
C ALA A 189 -10.39 -7.91 -19.22
N VAL A 190 -10.32 -9.05 -19.92
CA VAL A 190 -11.46 -9.95 -20.12
C VAL A 190 -11.98 -10.47 -18.77
N GLY A 191 -11.10 -10.87 -17.86
CA GLY A 191 -11.47 -11.31 -16.51
C GLY A 191 -12.18 -10.22 -15.70
N VAL A 192 -11.68 -8.99 -15.74
CA VAL A 192 -12.30 -7.84 -15.07
C VAL A 192 -13.70 -7.56 -15.64
N VAL A 193 -13.84 -7.52 -16.97
CA VAL A 193 -15.15 -7.32 -17.61
C VAL A 193 -16.13 -8.44 -17.21
N ALA A 194 -15.70 -9.69 -17.24
CA ALA A 194 -16.53 -10.82 -16.84
C ALA A 194 -17.00 -10.70 -15.37
N MET A 195 -16.10 -10.31 -14.46
CA MET A 195 -16.43 -10.11 -13.04
C MET A 195 -17.38 -8.92 -12.79
N ILE A 196 -17.30 -7.88 -13.61
CA ILE A 196 -18.20 -6.73 -13.54
C ILE A 196 -19.60 -7.15 -13.99
N VAL A 197 -19.72 -7.83 -15.13
CA VAL A 197 -21.00 -8.26 -15.70
C VAL A 197 -21.73 -9.27 -14.79
N GLN A 198 -20.97 -10.14 -14.09
CA GLN A 198 -21.56 -11.15 -13.20
C GLN A 198 -22.09 -10.58 -11.87
N ALA A 199 -21.70 -9.36 -11.48
CA ALA A 199 -22.06 -8.77 -10.19
C ALA A 199 -22.86 -7.47 -10.38
N PRO A 200 -24.19 -7.48 -10.17
CA PRO A 200 -25.04 -6.30 -10.38
C PRO A 200 -24.56 -5.05 -9.66
N TYR A 201 -24.09 -5.17 -8.41
CA TYR A 201 -23.58 -4.03 -7.65
C TYR A 201 -22.33 -3.38 -8.26
N ARG A 202 -21.47 -4.14 -8.95
CA ARG A 202 -20.29 -3.60 -9.66
C ARG A 202 -20.72 -2.87 -10.93
N MET A 203 -21.65 -3.46 -11.67
CA MET A 203 -22.24 -2.81 -12.84
C MET A 203 -22.91 -1.50 -12.45
N GLN A 204 -23.67 -1.49 -11.35
CA GLN A 204 -24.30 -0.28 -10.82
C GLN A 204 -23.27 0.82 -10.51
N ARG A 205 -22.13 0.50 -9.86
CA ARG A 205 -21.06 1.48 -9.60
C ARG A 205 -20.47 2.09 -10.88
N ILE A 206 -20.37 1.29 -11.96
CA ILE A 206 -19.91 1.79 -13.26
C ILE A 206 -20.97 2.68 -13.91
N MET A 207 -22.23 2.26 -13.88
CA MET A 207 -23.33 3.06 -14.42
C MET A 207 -23.46 4.40 -13.69
N THR A 208 -23.38 4.39 -12.34
CA THR A 208 -23.36 5.61 -11.52
C THR A 208 -22.17 6.51 -11.85
N PHE A 209 -21.01 5.93 -12.15
CA PHE A 209 -19.83 6.71 -12.58
C PHE A 209 -20.05 7.36 -13.95
N LEU A 210 -20.70 6.67 -14.90
CA LEU A 210 -20.98 7.20 -16.24
C LEU A 210 -22.15 8.19 -16.24
N ASP A 211 -23.17 7.95 -15.43
CA ASP A 211 -24.34 8.82 -15.27
C ASP A 211 -24.70 8.97 -13.78
N PRO A 212 -24.13 9.95 -13.08
CA PRO A 212 -24.41 10.21 -11.67
C PRO A 212 -25.86 10.58 -11.37
N SER A 213 -26.65 10.95 -12.38
CA SER A 213 -28.06 11.33 -12.21
C SER A 213 -29.03 10.15 -12.20
N SER A 214 -28.57 8.97 -12.60
CA SER A 214 -29.43 7.79 -12.83
C SER A 214 -29.82 7.03 -11.57
N ASP A 215 -29.09 7.18 -10.44
CA ASP A 215 -29.37 6.47 -9.20
C ASP A 215 -29.02 7.31 -7.97
N SER A 216 -30.01 7.58 -7.13
CA SER A 216 -29.85 8.43 -5.96
C SER A 216 -29.04 7.80 -4.81
N THR A 217 -29.06 6.47 -4.67
CA THR A 217 -28.44 5.81 -3.49
C THR A 217 -26.96 5.50 -3.64
N THR A 218 -26.50 5.23 -4.87
CA THR A 218 -25.10 4.89 -5.15
C THR A 218 -24.28 6.12 -5.56
N SER A 219 -24.93 7.19 -6.03
CA SER A 219 -24.31 8.45 -6.44
C SER A 219 -23.98 9.39 -5.27
N ASP A 220 -24.54 9.16 -4.07
CA ASP A 220 -24.39 10.06 -2.93
C ASP A 220 -22.91 10.24 -2.51
N GLN A 221 -22.14 9.16 -2.44
CA GLN A 221 -20.73 9.24 -2.04
C GLN A 221 -19.84 10.00 -3.05
N PRO A 222 -19.85 9.69 -4.37
CA PRO A 222 -19.08 10.45 -5.36
C PRO A 222 -19.49 11.92 -5.45
N LEU A 223 -20.78 12.22 -5.37
CA LEU A 223 -21.28 13.59 -5.34
C LEU A 223 -20.83 14.33 -4.09
N ALA A 224 -20.95 13.72 -2.92
CA ALA A 224 -20.47 14.31 -1.67
C ALA A 224 -18.95 14.51 -1.68
N ALA A 225 -18.16 13.63 -2.31
CA ALA A 225 -16.72 13.83 -2.51
C ALA A 225 -16.43 15.06 -3.38
N THR A 226 -17.18 15.25 -4.46
CA THR A 226 -17.08 16.45 -5.31
C THR A 226 -17.41 17.72 -4.54
N TYR A 227 -18.49 17.71 -3.75
CA TYR A 227 -18.86 18.84 -2.89
C TYR A 227 -17.82 19.12 -1.81
N ALA A 228 -17.24 18.08 -1.20
CA ALA A 228 -16.15 18.22 -0.23
C ALA A 228 -14.97 18.98 -0.84
N LEU A 229 -14.51 18.54 -2.00
CA LEU A 229 -13.40 19.20 -2.70
C LEU A 229 -13.74 20.64 -3.13
N ALA A 230 -14.96 20.88 -3.60
CA ALA A 230 -15.40 22.21 -4.02
C ALA A 230 -15.50 23.19 -2.83
N THR A 231 -16.00 22.73 -1.67
CA THR A 231 -16.15 23.56 -0.48
C THR A 231 -14.83 23.86 0.22
N GLY A 232 -13.80 23.02 0.02
CA GLY A 232 -12.48 23.22 0.61
C GLY A 232 -11.73 24.47 0.11
N GLY A 233 -11.97 24.91 -1.13
CA GLY A 233 -11.30 26.09 -1.70
C GLY A 233 -9.77 25.97 -1.63
N LEU A 234 -9.06 27.09 -1.42
CA LEU A 234 -7.60 27.12 -1.37
C LEU A 234 -7.05 26.61 -0.02
N GLY A 235 -7.58 27.09 1.10
CA GLY A 235 -7.04 26.85 2.44
C GLY A 235 -7.78 25.83 3.29
N GLY A 236 -8.91 25.31 2.79
CA GLY A 236 -9.77 24.40 3.54
C GLY A 236 -10.71 25.11 4.51
N VAL A 237 -11.70 24.37 5.02
CA VAL A 237 -12.64 24.84 6.05
C VAL A 237 -12.10 24.70 7.48
N GLY A 238 -10.94 24.06 7.63
CA GLY A 238 -10.29 23.74 8.91
C GLY A 238 -10.40 22.27 9.30
N ILE A 239 -9.41 21.80 10.06
CA ILE A 239 -9.35 20.41 10.53
C ILE A 239 -10.55 20.10 11.43
N GLY A 240 -11.23 19.00 11.15
CA GLY A 240 -12.43 18.60 11.90
C GLY A 240 -13.73 19.25 11.42
N ALA A 241 -13.68 20.26 10.56
CA ALA A 241 -14.85 21.06 10.15
C ALA A 241 -15.55 20.57 8.87
N SER A 242 -15.11 19.44 8.27
CA SER A 242 -15.76 18.85 7.10
C SER A 242 -17.24 18.59 7.38
N LYS A 243 -18.13 19.07 6.51
CA LYS A 243 -19.57 18.86 6.57
C LYS A 243 -19.97 17.54 5.91
N GLN A 244 -19.25 17.14 4.85
CA GLN A 244 -19.59 15.97 4.07
C GLN A 244 -19.39 14.65 4.84
N LYS A 245 -18.53 14.60 5.85
CA LYS A 245 -18.40 13.44 6.75
C LYS A 245 -19.62 13.18 7.64
N TRP A 246 -20.51 14.19 7.84
CA TRP A 246 -21.80 14.07 8.52
C TRP A 246 -22.94 13.71 7.57
N GLY A 247 -22.72 13.86 6.26
CA GLY A 247 -23.68 13.62 5.18
C GLY A 247 -23.32 12.43 4.30
N GLY A 248 -23.22 12.63 3.00
CA GLY A 248 -23.04 11.59 2.00
C GLY A 248 -21.76 10.75 2.11
N LEU A 249 -20.74 11.21 2.85
CA LEU A 249 -19.47 10.46 3.04
C LEU A 249 -19.38 9.69 4.35
N TYR A 250 -20.40 9.68 5.22
CA TYR A 250 -20.31 9.13 6.57
C TYR A 250 -19.73 7.69 6.66
N ASP A 251 -20.05 6.82 5.70
CA ASP A 251 -19.61 5.40 5.66
C ASP A 251 -18.28 5.18 4.91
N GLY A 252 -17.81 6.17 4.14
CA GLY A 252 -16.58 6.08 3.35
C GLY A 252 -15.50 7.10 3.67
N ALA A 253 -15.83 8.09 4.49
CA ALA A 253 -14.97 9.22 4.81
C ALA A 253 -13.58 8.83 5.33
N GLN A 254 -13.50 7.76 6.12
CA GLN A 254 -12.26 7.29 6.74
C GLN A 254 -11.44 6.35 5.85
N ASN A 255 -12.03 5.74 4.81
CA ASN A 255 -11.41 4.71 3.99
C ASN A 255 -11.18 5.22 2.55
N ASP A 256 -12.22 5.12 1.73
CA ASP A 256 -12.13 5.30 0.29
C ASP A 256 -12.12 6.77 -0.14
N PHE A 257 -12.74 7.65 0.66
CA PHE A 257 -12.88 9.07 0.39
C PHE A 257 -12.10 9.98 1.34
N VAL A 258 -11.11 9.44 2.05
CA VAL A 258 -10.29 10.23 2.98
C VAL A 258 -9.61 11.42 2.27
N PHE A 259 -9.24 11.27 0.99
CA PHE A 259 -8.65 12.34 0.20
C PHE A 259 -9.65 13.48 -0.07
N ALA A 260 -10.93 13.18 -0.27
CA ALA A 260 -11.98 14.19 -0.40
C ALA A 260 -12.20 14.97 0.91
N VAL A 261 -12.25 14.27 2.06
CA VAL A 261 -12.33 14.90 3.38
C VAL A 261 -11.10 15.78 3.65
N LEU A 262 -9.90 15.29 3.30
CA LEU A 262 -8.67 16.07 3.40
C LEU A 262 -8.75 17.33 2.53
N GLY A 263 -9.31 17.21 1.33
CA GLY A 263 -9.50 18.36 0.44
C GLY A 263 -10.50 19.37 0.98
N GLU A 264 -11.58 18.94 1.66
CA GLU A 264 -12.50 19.85 2.34
C GLU A 264 -11.83 20.56 3.52
N GLU A 265 -11.10 19.82 4.37
CA GLU A 265 -10.52 20.35 5.59
C GLU A 265 -9.25 21.20 5.39
N LEU A 266 -8.36 20.78 4.47
CA LEU A 266 -7.06 21.41 4.19
C LEU A 266 -7.01 22.16 2.85
N GLY A 267 -8.06 22.08 2.05
CA GLY A 267 -8.17 22.75 0.77
C GLY A 267 -7.20 22.24 -0.31
N LEU A 268 -7.02 23.05 -1.34
CA LEU A 268 -6.10 22.76 -2.44
C LEU A 268 -4.66 22.60 -1.96
N VAL A 269 -4.23 23.39 -0.98
CA VAL A 269 -2.87 23.30 -0.41
C VAL A 269 -2.64 21.91 0.20
N GLY A 270 -3.60 21.39 0.95
CA GLY A 270 -3.51 20.03 1.54
C GLY A 270 -3.48 18.92 0.48
N THR A 271 -4.37 18.98 -0.51
CA THR A 271 -4.44 17.98 -1.59
C THR A 271 -3.19 17.97 -2.45
N VAL A 272 -2.70 19.13 -2.87
CA VAL A 272 -1.45 19.25 -3.64
C VAL A 272 -0.26 18.75 -2.83
N THR A 273 -0.19 19.07 -1.54
CA THR A 273 0.87 18.56 -0.66
C THR A 273 0.91 17.04 -0.64
N VAL A 274 -0.24 16.37 -0.49
CA VAL A 274 -0.31 14.90 -0.49
C VAL A 274 0.09 14.33 -1.85
N ILE A 275 -0.37 14.91 -2.95
CA ILE A 275 0.01 14.48 -4.32
C ILE A 275 1.54 14.60 -4.51
N VAL A 276 2.14 15.72 -4.10
CA VAL A 276 3.59 15.95 -4.19
C VAL A 276 4.36 14.95 -3.32
N LEU A 277 3.90 14.66 -2.11
CA LEU A 277 4.52 13.67 -1.24
C LEU A 277 4.52 12.27 -1.87
N PHE A 278 3.41 11.81 -2.44
CA PHE A 278 3.37 10.53 -3.17
C PHE A 278 4.25 10.56 -4.43
N ALA A 279 4.27 11.66 -5.17
CA ALA A 279 5.16 11.81 -6.33
C ALA A 279 6.65 11.72 -5.93
N LEU A 280 7.05 12.38 -4.83
CA LEU A 280 8.41 12.30 -4.29
C LEU A 280 8.76 10.89 -3.80
N LEU A 281 7.81 10.19 -3.15
CA LEU A 281 7.99 8.80 -2.73
C LEU A 281 8.23 7.89 -3.95
N CYS A 282 7.39 8.01 -4.98
CA CYS A 282 7.53 7.24 -6.22
C CYS A 282 8.84 7.56 -6.94
N TRP A 283 9.18 8.83 -7.06
CA TRP A 283 10.45 9.26 -7.67
C TRP A 283 11.66 8.66 -6.96
N ALA A 284 11.73 8.77 -5.62
CA ALA A 284 12.82 8.21 -4.85
C ALA A 284 12.85 6.68 -4.93
N GLY A 285 11.70 6.02 -4.84
CA GLY A 285 11.60 4.55 -4.94
C GLY A 285 12.03 4.01 -6.31
N ILE A 286 11.66 4.68 -7.41
CA ILE A 286 12.12 4.33 -8.76
C ILE A 286 13.65 4.50 -8.86
N ARG A 287 14.21 5.58 -8.31
CA ARG A 287 15.66 5.78 -8.29
C ARG A 287 16.39 4.68 -7.54
N VAL A 288 15.86 4.26 -6.38
CA VAL A 288 16.38 3.13 -5.62
C VAL A 288 16.35 1.85 -6.45
N ALA A 289 15.24 1.57 -7.13
CA ALA A 289 15.11 0.41 -8.00
C ALA A 289 16.14 0.40 -9.13
N VAL A 290 16.27 1.52 -9.85
CA VAL A 290 17.23 1.65 -10.98
C VAL A 290 18.68 1.52 -10.53
N ARG A 291 19.03 2.03 -9.35
CA ARG A 291 20.42 2.03 -8.82
C ARG A 291 20.77 0.75 -8.07
N SER A 292 19.80 -0.11 -7.78
CA SER A 292 20.05 -1.38 -7.10
C SER A 292 20.88 -2.33 -7.97
N GLN A 293 21.95 -2.88 -7.41
CA GLN A 293 22.83 -3.84 -8.10
C GLN A 293 22.25 -5.25 -8.07
N SER A 294 21.61 -5.63 -6.97
CA SER A 294 20.94 -6.92 -6.85
C SER A 294 19.61 -6.93 -7.62
N GLN A 295 19.38 -7.97 -8.39
CA GLN A 295 18.14 -8.16 -9.13
C GLN A 295 16.93 -8.28 -8.17
N PHE A 296 17.08 -8.98 -7.05
CA PHE A 296 16.05 -9.10 -6.04
C PHE A 296 15.65 -7.72 -5.48
N LEU A 297 16.63 -6.92 -5.06
CA LEU A 297 16.38 -5.58 -4.50
C LEU A 297 15.79 -4.63 -5.55
N ARG A 298 16.23 -4.74 -6.81
CA ARG A 298 15.68 -3.96 -7.92
C ARG A 298 14.20 -4.24 -8.12
N ILE A 299 13.83 -5.52 -8.23
CA ILE A 299 12.44 -5.94 -8.45
C ILE A 299 11.61 -5.57 -7.22
N ALA A 300 12.07 -5.86 -6.00
CA ALA A 300 11.36 -5.54 -4.78
C ALA A 300 11.10 -4.02 -4.64
N ALA A 301 12.13 -3.19 -4.85
CA ALA A 301 12.00 -1.73 -4.76
C ALA A 301 11.03 -1.18 -5.81
N ALA A 302 11.14 -1.60 -7.07
CA ALA A 302 10.22 -1.19 -8.14
C ALA A 302 8.79 -1.59 -7.82
N THR A 303 8.60 -2.82 -7.37
CA THR A 303 7.26 -3.38 -7.09
C THR A 303 6.59 -2.70 -5.90
N ILE A 304 7.31 -2.46 -4.79
CA ILE A 304 6.79 -1.73 -3.62
C ILE A 304 6.39 -0.31 -4.03
N THR A 305 7.25 0.37 -4.79
CA THR A 305 6.99 1.73 -5.27
C THR A 305 5.75 1.77 -6.15
N THR A 306 5.61 0.84 -7.09
CA THR A 306 4.44 0.76 -7.97
C THR A 306 3.17 0.43 -7.18
N TRP A 307 3.22 -0.52 -6.26
CA TRP A 307 2.09 -0.83 -5.39
C TRP A 307 1.57 0.42 -4.67
N ILE A 308 2.45 1.11 -3.93
CA ILE A 308 2.07 2.30 -3.15
C ILE A 308 1.58 3.42 -4.08
N GLY A 309 2.28 3.66 -5.20
CA GLY A 309 1.93 4.71 -6.16
C GLY A 309 0.61 4.45 -6.87
N VAL A 310 0.38 3.25 -7.38
CA VAL A 310 -0.87 2.87 -8.06
C VAL A 310 -2.04 2.90 -7.09
N GLN A 311 -1.85 2.38 -5.87
CA GLN A 311 -2.89 2.40 -4.85
C GLN A 311 -3.28 3.84 -4.46
N ALA A 312 -2.31 4.72 -4.28
CA ALA A 312 -2.55 6.14 -4.02
C ALA A 312 -3.26 6.83 -5.20
N LEU A 313 -2.78 6.58 -6.42
CA LEU A 313 -3.36 7.16 -7.64
C LEU A 313 -4.84 6.75 -7.80
N ILE A 314 -5.16 5.46 -7.61
CA ILE A 314 -6.54 4.95 -7.69
C ILE A 314 -7.43 5.64 -6.65
N ASN A 315 -7.01 5.71 -5.37
CA ASN A 315 -7.81 6.34 -4.32
C ASN A 315 -8.05 7.83 -4.60
N MET A 316 -7.02 8.55 -5.01
CA MET A 316 -7.15 9.97 -5.39
C MET A 316 -8.06 10.14 -6.60
N ALA A 317 -7.93 9.29 -7.63
CA ALA A 317 -8.80 9.32 -8.83
C ALA A 317 -10.27 9.05 -8.48
N VAL A 318 -10.55 8.09 -7.58
CA VAL A 318 -11.90 7.82 -7.07
C VAL A 318 -12.45 9.03 -6.32
N SER A 319 -11.65 9.64 -5.45
CA SER A 319 -12.06 10.83 -4.69
C SER A 319 -12.30 12.06 -5.58
N LEU A 320 -11.59 12.16 -6.71
CA LEU A 320 -11.77 13.19 -7.74
C LEU A 320 -12.85 12.83 -8.78
N THR A 321 -13.59 11.75 -8.58
CA THR A 321 -14.58 11.23 -9.54
C THR A 321 -14.03 10.97 -10.95
N LEU A 322 -12.74 10.65 -11.06
CA LEU A 322 -12.06 10.26 -12.30
C LEU A 322 -12.05 8.75 -12.53
N ALA A 323 -12.46 7.98 -11.52
CA ALA A 323 -12.57 6.53 -11.56
C ALA A 323 -13.77 6.05 -10.73
N PRO A 324 -14.38 4.90 -11.07
CA PRO A 324 -15.46 4.33 -10.27
C PRO A 324 -14.96 3.90 -8.88
N VAL A 325 -15.85 3.84 -7.90
CA VAL A 325 -15.51 3.44 -6.52
C VAL A 325 -15.11 1.97 -6.46
N ILE A 326 -13.86 1.69 -6.11
CA ILE A 326 -13.27 0.33 -6.12
C ILE A 326 -13.02 -0.19 -4.70
N GLY A 327 -13.02 0.68 -3.68
CA GLY A 327 -12.80 0.25 -2.29
C GLY A 327 -11.32 0.07 -1.92
N VAL A 328 -10.44 0.91 -2.41
CA VAL A 328 -9.00 0.83 -2.16
C VAL A 328 -8.56 1.99 -1.26
N PRO A 329 -7.99 1.72 -0.07
CA PRO A 329 -7.60 2.78 0.86
C PRO A 329 -6.35 3.53 0.38
N LEU A 330 -6.25 4.83 0.74
CA LEU A 330 -5.06 5.65 0.48
C LEU A 330 -3.92 5.21 1.42
N PRO A 331 -2.76 4.78 0.88
CA PRO A 331 -1.65 4.30 1.70
C PRO A 331 -1.21 5.31 2.76
N PHE A 332 -0.92 4.86 3.97
CA PHE A 332 -0.50 5.64 5.14
C PHE A 332 -1.54 6.61 5.71
N ILE A 333 -2.57 7.02 4.94
CA ILE A 333 -3.52 8.07 5.33
C ILE A 333 -4.87 7.49 5.74
N SER A 334 -5.46 6.56 4.95
CA SER A 334 -6.75 5.95 5.28
C SER A 334 -6.71 5.14 6.57
N VAL A 335 -7.85 5.07 7.24
CA VAL A 335 -8.04 4.17 8.39
C VAL A 335 -8.09 2.73 7.91
N GLY A 336 -7.07 1.95 8.28
CA GLY A 336 -6.99 0.55 7.87
C GLY A 336 -5.79 -0.14 8.52
N GLY A 337 -6.03 -0.89 9.60
CA GLY A 337 -4.95 -1.48 10.39
C GLY A 337 -4.05 -2.42 9.58
N SER A 338 -4.63 -3.38 8.85
CA SER A 338 -3.87 -4.34 8.05
C SER A 338 -3.12 -3.66 6.91
N ALA A 339 -3.75 -2.68 6.23
CA ALA A 339 -3.13 -1.91 5.17
C ALA A 339 -1.93 -1.10 5.69
N LEU A 340 -2.08 -0.43 6.84
CA LEU A 340 -1.02 0.37 7.44
C LEU A 340 0.19 -0.49 7.82
N VAL A 341 -0.04 -1.65 8.47
CA VAL A 341 1.03 -2.58 8.86
C VAL A 341 1.76 -3.14 7.63
N SER A 342 1.02 -3.56 6.61
CA SER A 342 1.58 -4.09 5.36
C SER A 342 2.38 -3.04 4.59
N ASN A 343 1.85 -1.81 4.47
CA ASN A 343 2.53 -0.69 3.83
C ASN A 343 3.83 -0.30 4.56
N LEU A 344 3.82 -0.28 5.90
CA LEU A 344 5.01 0.03 6.69
C LEU A 344 6.06 -1.08 6.64
N ALA A 345 5.65 -2.35 6.62
CA ALA A 345 6.56 -3.47 6.39
C ALA A 345 7.25 -3.35 5.02
N ALA A 346 6.48 -3.03 3.97
CA ALA A 346 7.00 -2.80 2.63
C ALA A 346 7.96 -1.60 2.58
N MET A 347 7.62 -0.48 3.25
CA MET A 347 8.52 0.67 3.37
C MET A 347 9.82 0.32 4.09
N GLY A 348 9.77 -0.54 5.11
CA GLY A 348 10.99 -1.05 5.76
C GLY A 348 11.91 -1.75 4.78
N VAL A 349 11.36 -2.62 3.91
CA VAL A 349 12.14 -3.28 2.85
C VAL A 349 12.68 -2.25 1.85
N LEU A 350 11.86 -1.29 1.40
CA LEU A 350 12.30 -0.24 0.46
C LEU A 350 13.42 0.64 1.03
N LEU A 351 13.33 1.02 2.29
CA LEU A 351 14.38 1.74 3.01
C LEU A 351 15.66 0.91 3.16
N SER A 352 15.53 -0.42 3.34
CA SER A 352 16.68 -1.34 3.32
C SER A 352 17.34 -1.38 1.94
N CYS A 353 16.56 -1.41 0.86
CA CYS A 353 17.08 -1.31 -0.51
C CYS A 353 17.87 -0.01 -0.71
N ALA A 354 17.31 1.14 -0.28
CA ALA A 354 17.96 2.45 -0.40
C ALA A 354 19.30 2.54 0.37
N ARG A 355 19.39 1.90 1.55
CA ARG A 355 20.67 1.86 2.31
C ARG A 355 21.74 1.00 1.67
N ARG A 356 21.36 0.04 0.84
CA ARG A 356 22.28 -0.87 0.14
C ARG A 356 22.74 -0.37 -1.22
N GLU A 357 22.27 0.81 -1.64
CA GLU A 357 22.81 1.46 -2.83
C GLU A 357 24.32 1.70 -2.68
N PRO A 358 25.12 1.51 -3.74
CA PRO A 358 26.58 1.69 -3.67
C PRO A 358 27.00 3.08 -3.16
N ALA A 359 26.28 4.12 -3.56
CA ALA A 359 26.54 5.49 -3.10
C ALA A 359 26.22 5.68 -1.61
N ALA A 360 25.17 5.02 -1.10
CA ALA A 360 24.82 5.06 0.31
C ALA A 360 25.84 4.29 1.16
N GLN A 361 26.30 3.15 0.70
CA GLN A 361 27.32 2.36 1.39
C GLN A 361 28.66 3.12 1.49
N ARG A 362 29.11 3.73 0.40
CA ARG A 362 30.34 4.58 0.42
C ARG A 362 30.24 5.70 1.45
N TYR A 363 29.10 6.35 1.55
CA TYR A 363 28.86 7.41 2.55
C TYR A 363 28.91 6.86 3.98
N LEU A 364 28.27 5.72 4.24
CA LEU A 364 28.24 5.07 5.56
C LEU A 364 29.66 4.62 5.99
N ASP A 365 30.43 4.06 5.07
CA ASP A 365 31.81 3.64 5.33
C ASP A 365 32.73 4.83 5.59
N ALA A 366 32.61 5.91 4.84
CA ALA A 366 33.34 7.15 5.07
C ALA A 366 33.04 7.76 6.45
N THR A 367 31.74 7.68 6.87
CA THR A 367 31.33 8.19 8.19
C THR A 367 31.82 7.29 9.33
N ARG A 368 31.86 5.97 9.12
CA ARG A 368 32.43 5.01 10.09
C ARG A 368 33.93 5.22 10.29
N ARG A 369 34.71 5.44 9.22
CA ARG A 369 36.14 5.69 9.27
C ARG A 369 36.47 7.02 9.96
N ARG A 370 35.58 8.00 9.99
CA ARG A 370 35.78 9.29 10.68
C ARG A 370 35.53 9.24 12.18
N LYS A 371 34.98 8.17 12.75
CA LYS A 371 34.90 8.01 14.19
C LYS A 371 36.30 7.67 14.71
N PRO A 372 36.85 8.44 15.66
CA PRO A 372 38.11 8.11 16.25
C PRO A 372 38.05 6.70 16.87
N PRO A 373 39.16 5.94 16.83
CA PRO A 373 39.19 4.64 17.48
C PRO A 373 38.84 4.83 18.96
N ARG A 374 37.92 4.01 19.48
CA ARG A 374 37.70 3.96 20.91
C ARG A 374 39.01 3.50 21.56
N VAL A 375 39.67 4.40 22.29
CA VAL A 375 40.80 4.04 23.14
C VAL A 375 40.25 3.18 24.26
N THR A 376 40.49 1.87 24.19
CA THR A 376 39.99 0.88 25.15
C THR A 376 41.01 0.52 26.22
N SER A 377 42.22 1.11 26.17
CA SER A 377 43.25 0.92 27.22
C SER A 377 43.96 2.24 27.47
N VAL A 378 43.90 2.71 28.70
CA VAL A 378 44.88 3.60 29.27
C VAL A 378 46.03 2.67 29.65
N VAL A 379 47.15 2.76 28.96
CA VAL A 379 48.40 2.14 29.43
C VAL A 379 48.86 3.00 30.61
N ASP A 380 48.71 2.43 31.81
CA ASP A 380 49.27 3.01 33.03
C ASP A 380 50.79 2.85 32.94
N ASP A 381 51.46 3.91 32.55
CA ASP A 381 52.92 3.99 32.53
C ASP A 381 53.41 4.46 33.92
N SER A 382 53.05 3.68 34.98
CA SER A 382 53.54 3.86 36.31
C SER A 382 54.47 2.71 36.67
N GLY A 383 55.75 2.86 36.37
CA GLY A 383 56.69 1.89 36.91
C GLY A 383 58.08 1.92 36.33
N SER A 384 58.89 2.85 36.78
CA SER A 384 60.27 2.55 37.01
C SER A 384 60.92 3.65 37.88
N ASN A 385 61.04 3.34 39.11
CA ASN A 385 62.24 3.72 39.90
C ASN A 385 62.60 2.53 40.74
#